data_fdb74e35fc045aae848f4e9409f449ba
#
_entry.id   fdb74e35fc045aae848f4e9409f449ba
#
_cell.length_a   1.000
_cell.length_b   1.000
_cell.length_c   1.000
_cell.angle_alpha   90.00
_cell.angle_beta   90.00
_cell.angle_gamma   90.00
#
_symmetry.space_group_name_H-M   'P 1'
#
loop_
_entity.id
_entity.type
_entity.pdbx_description
1 polymer ?
#
loop_
_entity_poly.entity_id
_entity_poly.type
_entity_poly.pdbx_seq_one_letter_code
_entity_poly.pdbx_strand_id
1 'polypeptide(L)'
;LHKAIRRQRQMCIRDRHTRIYIFGAHDNCKVYIASADWMTRNTRRRVEVAAPIYDDSIKHRILDMFDVMMTDNVKARVQQPDSTYTREPAKEPLVNSQEYFYEQAYQALAQAEAETAETAKN
;
A
#
# COMPACT_ATOMS: atom_id res chain seq x y z
N LEU A 1 19.82 10.63 13.27
CA LEU A 1 18.55 11.35 13.06
C LEU A 1 17.95 10.89 11.74
N HIS A 2 17.05 9.91 11.79
CA HIS A 2 16.32 9.49 10.63
C HIS A 2 15.29 10.56 10.29
N LYS A 3 15.47 11.26 9.18
CA LYS A 3 14.43 12.12 8.62
C LYS A 3 13.27 11.21 8.22
N ALA A 4 12.18 11.26 8.98
CA ALA A 4 10.93 10.69 8.55
C ALA A 4 10.46 11.46 7.31
N ILE A 5 10.75 10.91 6.14
CA ILE A 5 10.23 11.43 4.87
C ILE A 5 8.74 11.07 4.87
N ARG A 6 7.90 12.01 5.29
CA ARG A 6 6.45 11.88 5.16
C ARG A 6 6.09 12.02 3.69
N ARG A 7 6.09 10.92 2.98
CA ARG A 7 5.47 10.85 1.66
C ARG A 7 3.97 10.67 1.84
N GLN A 8 3.25 11.75 1.96
CA GLN A 8 1.80 11.70 1.91
C GLN A 8 1.38 11.60 0.45
N ARG A 9 0.90 10.44 0.06
CA ARG A 9 0.35 10.21 -1.27
C ARG A 9 -1.02 10.83 -1.33
N GLN A 10 -1.21 11.73 -2.27
CA GLN A 10 -2.54 12.22 -2.58
C GLN A 10 -3.35 11.07 -3.17
N MET A 11 -4.34 10.62 -2.44
CA MET A 11 -5.31 9.66 -2.94
C MET A 11 -6.01 10.26 -4.15
N CYS A 12 -5.85 9.66 -5.31
CA CYS A 12 -6.87 9.73 -6.33
C CYS A 12 -8.14 9.16 -5.72
N ILE A 13 -9.20 9.91 -5.75
CA ILE A 13 -10.43 9.76 -4.99
C ILE A 13 -11.11 8.38 -5.12
N ARG A 14 -10.69 7.51 -6.02
CA ARG A 14 -11.35 6.24 -6.31
C ARG A 14 -10.73 4.98 -5.72
N ASP A 15 -9.43 4.88 -5.57
CA ASP A 15 -8.86 3.52 -5.53
C ASP A 15 -7.78 3.26 -4.49
N ARG A 16 -7.43 4.21 -3.63
CA ARG A 16 -6.38 4.01 -2.63
C ARG A 16 -6.86 4.31 -1.24
N HIS A 17 -7.70 3.43 -0.72
CA HIS A 17 -8.16 3.52 0.66
C HIS A 17 -7.41 2.53 1.56
N THR A 18 -6.11 2.45 1.36
CA THR A 18 -5.24 1.56 2.12
C THR A 18 -4.97 2.14 3.49
N ARG A 19 -5.45 1.46 4.53
CA ARG A 19 -5.26 1.83 5.94
C ARG A 19 -4.31 0.84 6.58
N ILE A 20 -3.06 0.90 6.18
CA ILE A 20 -1.96 0.09 6.72
C ILE A 20 -1.10 0.99 7.60
N TYR A 21 -0.77 0.48 8.77
CA TYR A 21 0.13 1.14 9.72
C TYR A 21 1.31 0.23 10.01
N ILE A 22 2.51 0.73 9.80
CA ILE A 22 3.75 0.01 9.99
C ILE A 22 4.60 0.78 11.01
N PHE A 23 4.93 0.13 12.12
CA PHE A 23 5.75 0.67 13.19
C PHE A 23 7.02 -0.13 13.35
N GLY A 24 8.16 0.54 13.40
CA GLY A 24 9.48 -0.08 13.48
C GLY A 24 10.18 -0.15 12.14
N ALA A 25 11.32 -0.81 12.12
CA ALA A 25 12.15 -0.95 10.95
C ALA A 25 12.49 -2.43 10.70
N HIS A 26 12.58 -2.81 9.44
CA HIS A 26 12.97 -4.13 8.99
C HIS A 26 12.17 -5.28 9.63
N ASP A 27 12.80 -6.37 9.98
CA ASP A 27 12.19 -7.62 10.41
C ASP A 27 11.36 -7.53 11.69
N ASN A 28 11.63 -6.53 12.53
CA ASN A 28 10.92 -6.29 13.79
C ASN A 28 9.75 -5.30 13.67
N CYS A 29 9.31 -4.97 12.47
CA CYS A 29 8.17 -4.07 12.30
C CYS A 29 6.86 -4.73 12.74
N LYS A 30 5.96 -3.91 13.30
CA LYS A 30 4.58 -4.28 13.62
C LYS A 30 3.67 -3.71 12.55
N VAL A 31 2.88 -4.56 11.94
CA VAL A 31 1.95 -4.20 10.87
C VAL A 31 0.52 -4.29 11.37
N TYR A 32 -0.28 -3.28 11.09
CA TYR A 32 -1.70 -3.23 11.40
C TYR A 32 -2.49 -2.84 10.17
N ILE A 33 -3.68 -3.40 10.03
CA ILE A 33 -4.72 -2.89 9.14
C ILE A 33 -5.82 -2.27 9.99
N ALA A 34 -6.42 -1.19 9.51
CA ALA A 34 -7.42 -0.48 10.31
C ALA A 34 -8.61 0.02 9.50
N SER A 35 -9.72 0.28 10.19
CA SER A 35 -10.89 0.93 9.61
C SER A 35 -10.78 2.45 9.61
N ALA A 36 -9.90 3.03 10.43
CA ALA A 36 -9.78 4.46 10.66
C ALA A 36 -8.92 5.19 9.63
N ASP A 37 -9.39 6.36 9.22
CA ASP A 37 -8.53 7.40 8.64
C ASP A 37 -8.02 8.33 9.75
N TRP A 38 -6.92 9.01 9.51
CA TRP A 38 -6.40 10.04 10.43
C TRP A 38 -7.22 11.34 10.36
N MET A 39 -8.53 11.22 10.61
CA MET A 39 -9.45 12.34 10.63
C MET A 39 -10.00 12.54 12.05
N THR A 40 -10.25 13.78 12.43
CA THR A 40 -10.78 14.12 13.77
C THR A 40 -12.07 13.36 14.10
N ARG A 41 -12.94 13.13 13.12
CA ARG A 41 -14.19 12.37 13.33
C ARG A 41 -13.93 10.90 13.69
N ASN A 42 -12.90 10.26 13.09
CA ASN A 42 -12.57 8.86 13.33
C ASN A 42 -11.87 8.70 14.69
N THR A 43 -10.94 9.61 15.01
CA THR A 43 -10.15 9.54 16.24
C THR A 43 -10.90 9.99 17.50
N ARG A 44 -11.97 10.79 17.37
CA ARG A 44 -12.69 11.36 18.52
C ARG A 44 -14.16 11.01 18.62
N ARG A 45 -14.81 10.58 17.54
CA ARG A 45 -16.27 10.43 17.48
C ARG A 45 -16.74 9.06 17.00
N ARG A 46 -15.83 8.17 16.64
CA ARG A 46 -16.13 6.81 16.16
C ARG A 46 -15.36 5.77 16.95
N VAL A 47 -15.95 4.59 17.03
CA VAL A 47 -15.21 3.39 17.42
C VAL A 47 -14.61 2.81 16.14
N GLU A 48 -13.31 2.67 16.12
CA GLU A 48 -12.54 2.16 14.99
C GLU A 48 -11.74 0.94 15.43
N VAL A 49 -11.46 0.05 14.50
CA VAL A 49 -10.73 -1.18 14.77
C VAL A 49 -9.39 -1.15 14.05
N ALA A 50 -8.34 -1.53 14.75
CA ALA A 50 -7.02 -1.82 14.19
C ALA A 50 -6.65 -3.25 14.54
N ALA A 51 -6.42 -4.08 13.54
CA ALA A 51 -6.04 -5.49 13.70
C ALA A 51 -4.54 -5.65 13.44
N PRO A 52 -3.79 -6.22 14.40
CA PRO A 52 -2.39 -6.56 14.17
C PRO A 52 -2.27 -7.77 13.24
N ILE A 53 -1.26 -7.77 12.40
CA ILE A 53 -0.93 -8.88 11.51
C ILE A 53 0.22 -9.66 12.14
N TYR A 54 -0.07 -10.90 12.57
CA TYR A 54 0.88 -11.79 13.21
C TYR A 54 1.47 -12.83 12.26
N ASP A 55 0.72 -13.19 11.21
CA ASP A 55 1.17 -14.15 10.20
C ASP A 55 2.28 -13.51 9.36
N ASP A 56 3.44 -14.17 9.32
CA ASP A 56 4.62 -13.65 8.64
C ASP A 56 4.43 -13.59 7.12
N SER A 57 3.71 -14.51 6.53
CA SER A 57 3.47 -14.53 5.09
C SER A 57 2.58 -13.35 4.66
N ILE A 58 1.52 -13.11 5.41
CA ILE A 58 0.63 -11.96 5.20
C ILE A 58 1.36 -10.65 5.47
N LYS A 59 2.19 -10.61 6.52
CA LYS A 59 3.00 -9.45 6.87
C LYS A 59 3.97 -9.08 5.73
N HIS A 60 4.71 -10.04 5.18
CA HIS A 60 5.61 -9.81 4.05
C HIS A 60 4.84 -9.31 2.83
N ARG A 61 3.73 -9.95 2.49
CA ARG A 61 2.88 -9.50 1.38
C ARG A 61 2.41 -8.04 1.54
N ILE A 62 2.05 -7.63 2.76
CA ILE A 62 1.64 -6.23 3.03
C ILE A 62 2.84 -5.28 2.91
N LEU A 63 4.02 -5.69 3.36
CA LEU A 63 5.24 -4.89 3.24
C LEU A 63 5.63 -4.70 1.77
N ASP A 64 5.59 -5.75 0.97
CA ASP A 64 5.85 -5.68 -0.48
C ASP A 64 4.86 -4.74 -1.18
N MET A 65 3.57 -4.86 -0.85
CA MET A 65 2.55 -3.92 -1.36
C MET A 65 2.85 -2.48 -0.96
N PHE A 66 3.27 -2.27 0.28
CA PHE A 66 3.62 -0.94 0.78
C PHE A 66 4.83 -0.37 0.05
N ASP A 67 5.86 -1.19 -0.19
CA ASP A 67 7.06 -0.78 -0.91
C ASP A 67 6.75 -0.40 -2.36
N VAL A 68 5.93 -1.18 -3.06
CA VAL A 68 5.45 -0.82 -4.41
C VAL A 68 4.70 0.52 -4.38
N MET A 69 3.84 0.75 -3.39
CA MET A 69 3.16 2.05 -3.24
C MET A 69 4.14 3.19 -2.96
N MET A 70 5.21 2.94 -2.20
CA MET A 70 6.23 3.94 -1.88
C MET A 70 7.16 4.25 -3.05
N THR A 71 7.36 3.32 -3.96
CA THR A 71 8.19 3.50 -5.16
C THR A 71 7.44 4.14 -6.34
N ASP A 72 6.13 4.34 -6.24
CA ASP A 72 5.32 4.99 -7.29
C ASP A 72 5.90 6.38 -7.63
N ASN A 73 6.41 6.54 -8.85
CA ASN A 73 7.02 7.77 -9.34
C ASN A 73 6.22 8.44 -10.48
N VAL A 74 5.08 7.85 -10.85
CA VAL A 74 4.19 8.37 -11.90
C VAL A 74 3.10 9.26 -11.31
N LYS A 75 2.45 8.81 -10.22
CA LYS A 75 1.31 9.51 -9.63
C LYS A 75 1.57 10.02 -8.21
N ALA A 76 2.64 9.60 -7.55
CA ALA A 76 2.95 10.04 -6.20
C ALA A 76 3.30 11.54 -6.15
N ARG A 77 2.95 12.16 -5.03
CA ARG A 77 3.35 13.53 -4.69
C ARG A 77 4.06 13.53 -3.35
N VAL A 78 5.05 14.36 -3.22
CA VAL A 78 5.83 14.56 -1.99
C VAL A 78 5.32 15.80 -1.27
N GLN A 79 4.93 15.64 -0.01
CA GLN A 79 4.56 16.77 0.83
C GLN A 79 5.82 17.51 1.27
N GLN A 80 5.84 18.81 1.06
CA GLN A 80 6.91 19.69 1.49
C GLN A 80 6.67 20.19 2.92
N PRO A 81 7.68 20.73 3.60
CA PRO A 81 7.55 21.27 4.96
C PRO A 81 6.52 22.41 5.08
N ASP A 82 6.29 23.16 4.00
CA ASP A 82 5.31 24.24 3.89
C ASP A 82 3.88 23.75 3.59
N SER A 83 3.66 22.41 3.65
CA SER A 83 2.40 21.76 3.32
C SER A 83 1.99 21.81 1.86
N THR A 84 2.84 22.26 0.97
CA THR A 84 2.64 22.15 -0.47
C THR A 84 2.98 20.72 -0.96
N TYR A 85 2.54 20.39 -2.18
CA TYR A 85 2.79 19.07 -2.77
C TYR A 85 3.52 19.23 -4.10
N THR A 86 4.64 18.58 -4.24
CA THR A 86 5.42 18.52 -5.48
C THR A 86 5.40 17.13 -6.09
N ARG A 87 5.48 17.05 -7.41
CA ARG A 87 5.82 15.80 -8.10
C ARG A 87 7.33 15.76 -8.28
N GLU A 88 7.93 14.66 -7.89
CA GLU A 88 9.29 14.38 -8.34
C GLU A 88 9.28 14.05 -9.83
N PRO A 89 10.30 14.49 -10.60
CA PRO A 89 10.44 14.06 -11.98
C PRO A 89 10.50 12.52 -12.03
N ALA A 90 9.70 11.95 -12.91
CA ALA A 90 9.67 10.51 -13.11
C ALA A 90 11.06 10.03 -13.55
N LYS A 91 11.60 9.05 -12.82
CA LYS A 91 12.88 8.39 -13.12
C LYS A 91 12.59 6.98 -13.57
N GLU A 92 13.31 6.49 -14.56
CA GLU A 92 13.22 5.08 -14.94
C GLU A 92 13.76 4.17 -13.83
N PRO A 93 13.12 3.03 -13.57
CA PRO A 93 11.90 2.56 -14.23
C PRO A 93 10.64 3.30 -13.75
N LEU A 94 9.67 3.50 -14.66
CA LEU A 94 8.38 4.12 -14.31
C LEU A 94 7.52 3.12 -13.53
N VAL A 95 7.15 3.49 -12.33
CA VAL A 95 6.29 2.67 -11.46
C VAL A 95 4.97 3.39 -11.19
N ASN A 96 3.89 2.86 -11.75
CA ASN A 96 2.52 3.21 -11.39
C ASN A 96 1.94 2.09 -10.53
N SER A 97 1.88 2.28 -9.24
CA SER A 97 1.49 1.22 -8.31
C SER A 97 0.07 0.69 -8.55
N GLN A 98 -0.85 1.48 -9.09
CA GLN A 98 -2.21 1.01 -9.42
C GLN A 98 -2.22 0.05 -10.61
N GLU A 99 -1.51 0.40 -11.67
CA GLU A 99 -1.36 -0.47 -12.83
C GLU A 99 -0.62 -1.75 -12.48
N TYR A 100 0.43 -1.64 -11.69
CA TYR A 100 1.16 -2.80 -11.18
C TYR A 100 0.26 -3.80 -10.43
N PHE A 101 -0.57 -3.34 -9.49
CA PHE A 101 -1.48 -4.23 -8.76
C PHE A 101 -2.61 -4.77 -9.63
N TYR A 102 -3.06 -4.00 -10.60
CA TYR A 102 -4.04 -4.45 -11.58
C TYR A 102 -3.48 -5.61 -12.41
N GLU A 103 -2.29 -5.45 -12.98
CA GLU A 103 -1.61 -6.49 -13.74
C GLU A 103 -1.34 -7.74 -12.90
N GLN A 104 -0.87 -7.58 -11.67
CA GLN A 104 -0.68 -8.70 -10.74
C GLN A 104 -1.99 -9.49 -10.51
N ALA A 105 -3.09 -8.79 -10.32
CA ALA A 105 -4.38 -9.44 -10.09
C ALA A 105 -4.85 -10.24 -11.33
N TYR A 106 -4.64 -9.72 -12.52
CA TYR A 106 -4.95 -10.43 -13.75
C TYR A 106 -4.06 -11.64 -13.99
N GLN A 107 -2.77 -11.53 -13.71
CA GLN A 107 -1.84 -12.65 -13.81
C GLN A 107 -2.21 -13.77 -12.84
N ALA A 108 -2.54 -13.43 -11.60
CA ALA A 108 -2.97 -14.39 -10.60
C ALA A 108 -4.28 -15.10 -10.99
N LEU A 109 -5.23 -14.36 -11.58
CA LEU A 109 -6.48 -14.94 -12.08
C LEU A 109 -6.22 -15.93 -13.24
N ALA A 110 -5.40 -15.54 -14.20
CA ALA A 110 -5.06 -16.39 -15.34
C ALA A 110 -4.35 -17.69 -14.91
N GLN A 111 -3.48 -17.60 -13.90
CA GLN A 111 -2.83 -18.78 -13.33
C GLN A 111 -3.83 -19.71 -12.63
N ALA A 112 -4.74 -19.17 -11.82
CA ALA A 112 -5.76 -19.94 -11.14
C ALA A 112 -6.73 -20.63 -12.13
N GLU A 113 -7.09 -19.96 -13.22
CA GLU A 113 -7.90 -20.54 -14.29
C GLU A 113 -7.18 -21.69 -15.01
N ALA A 114 -5.88 -21.53 -15.28
CA ALA A 114 -5.07 -22.58 -15.91
C ALA A 114 -4.94 -23.81 -15.00
N GLU A 115 -4.68 -23.62 -13.71
CA GLU A 115 -4.61 -24.73 -12.73
C GLU A 115 -5.95 -25.47 -12.60
N THR A 116 -7.06 -24.73 -12.60
CA THR A 116 -8.41 -25.32 -12.54
C THR A 116 -8.73 -26.14 -13.79
N ALA A 117 -8.32 -25.66 -14.97
CA ALA A 117 -8.52 -26.36 -16.23
C ALA A 117 -7.66 -27.65 -16.34
N GLU A 118 -6.50 -27.66 -15.72
CA GLU A 118 -5.60 -28.82 -15.70
C GLU A 118 -6.12 -29.91 -14.72
N THR A 119 -6.64 -29.49 -13.56
CA THR A 119 -7.24 -30.38 -12.57
C THR A 119 -8.54 -31.02 -13.06
N ALA A 120 -9.29 -30.36 -13.94
CA ALA A 120 -10.53 -30.88 -14.53
C ALA A 120 -10.30 -31.90 -15.67
N LYS A 121 -9.05 -32.05 -16.12
CA LYS A 121 -8.67 -33.00 -17.19
C LYS A 121 -8.11 -34.33 -16.68
N ASN A 122 -7.84 -34.41 -15.37
CA ASN A 122 -7.38 -35.63 -14.68
C ASN A 122 -8.51 -36.26 -13.86
#